data_8e7e9d7dbbf6f1252a76c7542082a241
#
_entry.id   8e7e9d7dbbf6f1252a76c7542082a241
#
_cell.length_a   1.000
_cell.length_b   1.000
_cell.length_c   1.000
_cell.angle_alpha   90.00
_cell.angle_beta   90.00
_cell.angle_gamma   90.00
#
_symmetry.space_group_name_H-M   'P 1'
#
loop_
_entity.id
_entity.type
_entity.pdbx_description
1 polymer ?
#
loop_
_entity_poly.entity_id
_entity_poly.type
_entity_poly.pdbx_seq_one_letter_code
_entity_poly.pdbx_strand_id
1 'polypeptide(L)'
;MKKTLLVAGAALALSSIFAVNAAETSNSEFVSDWWHQSVNVVGSYHTRFGPTIRNDTYLEYEAFAKKDWFDFYGYMDAPVFFGGNSTAQGIWNHGSPLFMEIEPRFSIDKLTGTSLAFGPFKEWYFANNYIYDMGRNKAGRQSTWYMGLGTDIDTGLPMSLSLNVYAKYQWQNYEAANENEWDGYRFKVKYFVPITQLWGGQLSYIGFTNFDWGSELGDKDFRDLNGMQARTNDSIASSHILALNYDHWHYSVVARYWHNGGQWNDDASLNFGSGNFNVRSTGWGGYLVAGYNF
;
A
#
# COMPACT_ATOMS: atom_id res chain seq x y z
N MET A 1 -29.80 -12.39 27.98
CA MET A 1 -29.46 -11.44 26.91
C MET A 1 -28.15 -11.94 26.28
N LYS A 2 -28.24 -12.58 25.12
CA LYS A 2 -27.08 -13.12 24.40
C LYS A 2 -26.49 -11.98 23.54
N LYS A 3 -25.27 -11.58 23.83
CA LYS A 3 -24.49 -10.69 22.96
C LYS A 3 -24.01 -11.53 21.79
N THR A 4 -24.63 -11.39 20.66
CA THR A 4 -24.18 -11.98 19.41
C THR A 4 -23.02 -11.11 18.92
N LEU A 5 -21.80 -11.57 19.14
CA LEU A 5 -20.62 -11.02 18.46
C LEU A 5 -20.74 -11.46 16.98
N LEU A 6 -21.12 -10.54 16.12
CA LEU A 6 -20.98 -10.73 14.69
C LEU A 6 -19.49 -10.62 14.33
N VAL A 7 -18.84 -11.77 14.21
CA VAL A 7 -17.55 -11.87 13.56
C VAL A 7 -17.82 -11.85 12.05
N ALA A 8 -17.90 -10.65 11.48
CA ALA A 8 -17.92 -10.50 10.05
C ALA A 8 -16.53 -10.82 9.50
N GLY A 9 -16.49 -11.70 8.51
CA GLY A 9 -15.30 -12.32 7.97
C GLY A 9 -14.16 -11.38 7.61
N ALA A 10 -13.05 -11.81 7.96
CA ALA A 10 -11.69 -11.35 8.01
C ALA A 10 -11.04 -10.80 6.70
N ALA A 11 -11.78 -10.32 5.75
CA ALA A 11 -11.22 -9.86 4.47
C ALA A 11 -10.62 -8.44 4.50
N LEU A 12 -10.71 -7.73 5.62
CA LEU A 12 -10.46 -6.30 5.63
C LEU A 12 -9.69 -5.90 6.87
N ALA A 13 -8.41 -5.88 6.72
CA ALA A 13 -7.55 -5.44 7.78
C ALA A 13 -7.80 -3.99 8.23
N LEU A 14 -8.43 -3.17 7.41
CA LEU A 14 -8.67 -1.76 7.70
C LEU A 14 -10.15 -1.41 7.88
N SER A 15 -11.06 -2.21 7.33
CA SER A 15 -12.47 -1.85 7.25
C SER A 15 -13.34 -2.28 8.42
N SER A 16 -12.92 -3.23 9.26
CA SER A 16 -13.72 -3.69 10.39
C SER A 16 -13.86 -2.65 11.53
N ILE A 17 -13.09 -1.57 11.47
CA ILE A 17 -13.13 -0.50 12.48
C ILE A 17 -14.34 0.41 12.28
N PHE A 18 -14.80 0.56 11.04
CA PHE A 18 -15.81 1.53 10.66
C PHE A 18 -17.20 0.92 10.41
N ALA A 19 -17.33 -0.40 10.50
CA ALA A 19 -18.59 -1.11 10.27
C ALA A 19 -19.67 -0.90 11.36
N VAL A 20 -19.43 -0.05 12.36
CA VAL A 20 -20.38 0.16 13.47
C VAL A 20 -21.62 0.93 13.06
N ASN A 21 -21.61 1.65 11.96
CA ASN A 21 -22.73 2.48 11.52
C ASN A 21 -23.23 2.29 10.08
N ALA A 22 -22.77 1.26 9.36
CA ALA A 22 -23.43 0.90 8.10
C ALA A 22 -24.75 0.20 8.43
N ALA A 23 -25.77 0.99 8.80
CA ALA A 23 -27.13 0.51 8.90
C ALA A 23 -27.57 -0.03 7.54
N GLU A 24 -28.06 -1.26 7.57
CA GLU A 24 -28.70 -1.98 6.49
C GLU A 24 -29.46 -1.06 5.52
N THR A 25 -28.91 -0.80 4.36
CA THR A 25 -29.67 -0.37 3.20
C THR A 25 -29.54 -1.46 2.13
N SER A 26 -30.44 -2.38 2.18
CA SER A 26 -30.50 -3.59 1.38
C SER A 26 -30.78 -3.38 -0.11
N ASN A 27 -30.64 -2.20 -0.67
CA ASN A 27 -30.89 -1.90 -2.08
C ASN A 27 -29.99 -0.80 -2.62
N SER A 28 -28.69 -0.81 -2.30
CA SER A 28 -27.81 0.16 -2.92
C SER A 28 -27.44 -0.28 -4.34
N GLU A 29 -27.66 0.58 -5.32
CA GLU A 29 -27.16 0.44 -6.67
C GLU A 29 -25.63 0.52 -6.75
N PHE A 30 -24.98 0.68 -5.60
CA PHE A 30 -23.51 0.77 -5.50
C PHE A 30 -22.85 -0.60 -5.60
N VAL A 31 -21.61 -0.61 -6.09
CA VAL A 31 -20.80 -1.81 -6.25
C VAL A 31 -20.49 -2.48 -4.90
N SER A 32 -20.40 -1.74 -3.81
CA SER A 32 -20.09 -2.24 -2.47
C SER A 32 -21.29 -2.20 -1.54
N ASP A 33 -21.40 -3.18 -0.62
CA ASP A 33 -22.44 -3.21 0.42
C ASP A 33 -22.17 -2.14 1.50
N TRP A 34 -20.92 -1.78 1.71
CA TRP A 34 -20.53 -0.62 2.50
C TRP A 34 -19.36 0.10 1.82
N TRP A 35 -19.27 1.38 2.11
CA TRP A 35 -18.24 2.28 1.63
C TRP A 35 -17.74 3.14 2.79
N HIS A 36 -16.43 3.24 2.93
CA HIS A 36 -15.78 4.12 3.89
C HIS A 36 -14.73 4.97 3.19
N GLN A 37 -14.65 6.23 3.56
CA GLN A 37 -13.70 7.16 2.96
C GLN A 37 -13.21 8.19 3.98
N SER A 38 -12.01 8.68 3.77
CA SER A 38 -11.40 9.72 4.60
C SER A 38 -10.54 10.67 3.79
N VAL A 39 -10.31 11.85 4.36
CA VAL A 39 -9.26 12.76 3.92
C VAL A 39 -8.24 12.92 5.05
N ASN A 40 -6.99 12.71 4.73
CA ASN A 40 -5.89 12.62 5.65
C ASN A 40 -4.85 13.70 5.39
N VAL A 41 -4.29 14.25 6.44
CA VAL A 41 -3.01 14.97 6.42
C VAL A 41 -1.94 13.98 6.85
N VAL A 42 -0.96 13.76 5.98
CA VAL A 42 0.12 12.81 6.20
C VAL A 42 1.44 13.54 6.27
N GLY A 43 2.14 13.41 7.39
CA GLY A 43 3.53 13.83 7.54
C GLY A 43 4.45 12.62 7.46
N SER A 44 5.42 12.62 6.56
CA SER A 44 6.38 11.53 6.38
C SER A 44 7.79 11.94 6.80
N TYR A 45 8.51 10.98 7.35
CA TYR A 45 9.87 11.17 7.83
C TYR A 45 10.76 10.01 7.42
N HIS A 46 11.91 10.31 6.83
CA HIS A 46 12.93 9.36 6.37
C HIS A 46 12.39 8.26 5.44
N THR A 47 11.48 8.62 4.54
CA THR A 47 10.99 7.68 3.52
C THR A 47 12.07 7.31 2.52
N ARG A 48 12.02 6.06 2.01
CA ARG A 48 13.04 5.45 1.17
C ARG A 48 12.43 4.76 -0.06
N PHE A 49 11.57 5.47 -0.78
CA PHE A 49 11.00 4.97 -2.04
C PHE A 49 11.94 5.14 -3.25
N GLY A 50 13.00 5.89 -3.08
CA GLY A 50 13.96 6.19 -4.12
C GLY A 50 15.39 6.15 -3.56
N PRO A 51 16.38 6.65 -4.34
CA PRO A 51 17.79 6.56 -3.98
C PRO A 51 18.19 7.46 -2.82
N THR A 52 17.34 8.39 -2.39
CA THR A 52 17.63 9.33 -1.31
C THR A 52 16.52 9.33 -0.26
N ILE A 53 16.90 9.61 1.00
CA ILE A 53 15.95 9.82 2.10
C ILE A 53 15.15 11.10 1.85
N ARG A 54 13.82 11.03 2.04
CA ARG A 54 12.90 12.15 1.86
C ARG A 54 11.96 12.33 3.04
N ASN A 55 11.58 13.57 3.30
CA ASN A 55 10.49 13.95 4.22
C ASN A 55 9.47 14.75 3.45
N ASP A 56 8.21 14.63 3.82
CA ASP A 56 7.15 15.37 3.13
C ASP A 56 5.90 15.56 4.00
N THR A 57 5.00 16.42 3.52
CA THR A 57 3.64 16.56 4.04
C THR A 57 2.68 16.70 2.87
N TYR A 58 1.63 15.90 2.84
CA TYR A 58 0.68 15.84 1.74
C TYR A 58 -0.74 15.56 2.22
N LEU A 59 -1.70 15.79 1.34
CA LEU A 59 -3.07 15.31 1.51
C LEU A 59 -3.22 13.95 0.84
N GLU A 60 -3.95 13.08 1.53
CA GLU A 60 -4.33 11.78 1.04
C GLU A 60 -5.85 11.64 1.11
N TYR A 61 -6.47 11.16 0.04
CA TYR A 61 -7.82 10.63 0.06
C TYR A 61 -7.73 9.12 0.08
N GLU A 62 -8.41 8.48 1.02
CA GLU A 62 -8.40 7.04 1.21
C GLU A 62 -9.82 6.49 1.16
N ALA A 63 -10.00 5.33 0.55
CA ALA A 63 -11.30 4.68 0.42
C ALA A 63 -11.20 3.16 0.57
N PHE A 64 -12.22 2.61 1.23
CA PHE A 64 -12.46 1.18 1.39
C PHE A 64 -13.89 0.86 0.98
N ALA A 65 -14.09 -0.30 0.37
CA ALA A 65 -15.41 -0.78 0.03
C ALA A 65 -15.48 -2.30 0.12
N LYS A 66 -16.63 -2.84 0.49
CA LYS A 66 -16.88 -4.29 0.52
C LYS A 66 -18.25 -4.59 -0.05
N LYS A 67 -18.25 -5.43 -1.07
CA LYS A 67 -19.40 -6.16 -1.60
C LYS A 67 -19.18 -7.64 -1.32
N ASP A 68 -20.22 -8.45 -1.38
CA ASP A 68 -20.11 -9.90 -1.18
C ASP A 68 -18.97 -10.51 -2.03
N TRP A 69 -18.93 -10.20 -3.31
CA TRP A 69 -17.94 -10.71 -4.27
C TRP A 69 -16.74 -9.79 -4.52
N PHE A 70 -16.69 -8.60 -3.91
CA PHE A 70 -15.71 -7.58 -4.22
C PHE A 70 -15.21 -6.88 -2.94
N ASP A 71 -13.93 -6.68 -2.82
CA ASP A 71 -13.35 -5.73 -1.88
C ASP A 71 -12.39 -4.77 -2.57
N PHE A 72 -12.28 -3.58 -2.01
CA PHE A 72 -11.50 -2.49 -2.56
C PHE A 72 -10.79 -1.74 -1.44
N TYR A 73 -9.53 -1.47 -1.68
CA TYR A 73 -8.74 -0.48 -0.97
C TYR A 73 -8.10 0.43 -2.00
N GLY A 74 -8.01 1.71 -1.71
CA GLY A 74 -7.28 2.63 -2.55
C GLY A 74 -7.05 3.97 -1.88
N TYR A 75 -6.00 4.64 -2.30
CA TYR A 75 -5.71 6.00 -1.87
C TYR A 75 -5.14 6.83 -3.02
N MET A 76 -5.29 8.15 -2.88
CA MET A 76 -4.75 9.15 -3.78
C MET A 76 -4.05 10.22 -2.95
N ASP A 77 -2.79 10.45 -3.25
CA ASP A 77 -1.98 11.48 -2.64
C ASP A 77 -1.91 12.72 -3.51
N ALA A 78 -2.12 13.89 -2.90
CA ALA A 78 -1.90 15.20 -3.52
C ALA A 78 -0.60 15.81 -2.95
N PRO A 79 0.57 15.47 -3.52
CA PRO A 79 1.87 15.83 -2.96
C PRO A 79 2.13 17.33 -2.91
N VAL A 80 1.62 18.05 -3.89
CA VAL A 80 1.86 19.49 -4.05
C VAL A 80 0.93 20.39 -3.21
N PHE A 81 -0.02 19.80 -2.48
CA PHE A 81 -1.04 20.57 -1.77
C PHE A 81 -0.44 21.54 -0.74
N PHE A 82 0.55 21.09 0.03
CA PHE A 82 1.26 21.93 1.00
C PHE A 82 2.51 22.60 0.43
N GLY A 83 2.73 22.54 -0.87
CA GLY A 83 3.88 23.15 -1.53
C GLY A 83 5.21 22.42 -1.37
N GLY A 84 5.26 21.35 -0.57
CA GLY A 84 6.48 20.59 -0.28
C GLY A 84 7.08 19.93 -1.51
N ASN A 85 6.25 19.46 -2.42
CA ASN A 85 6.63 18.70 -3.60
C ASN A 85 6.56 19.47 -4.91
N SER A 86 6.52 20.78 -4.89
CA SER A 86 6.62 21.57 -6.12
C SER A 86 7.98 21.40 -6.82
N THR A 87 8.96 20.86 -6.11
CA THR A 87 10.32 20.59 -6.60
C THR A 87 10.67 19.12 -6.42
N ALA A 88 11.82 18.68 -6.93
CA ALA A 88 12.34 17.31 -6.74
C ALA A 88 12.86 17.02 -5.31
N GLN A 89 12.39 17.72 -4.29
CA GLN A 89 12.87 17.56 -2.92
C GLN A 89 11.94 16.74 -2.02
N GLY A 90 10.68 16.55 -2.41
CA GLY A 90 9.73 15.69 -1.71
C GLY A 90 9.92 14.21 -1.99
N ILE A 91 9.00 13.38 -1.49
CA ILE A 91 9.03 11.92 -1.72
C ILE A 91 8.72 11.53 -3.17
N TRP A 92 7.99 12.39 -3.88
CA TRP A 92 7.73 12.23 -5.32
C TRP A 92 8.69 13.09 -6.12
N ASN A 93 9.66 12.44 -6.73
CA ASN A 93 10.62 13.11 -7.58
C ASN A 93 9.93 13.86 -8.73
N HIS A 94 10.56 14.91 -9.22
CA HIS A 94 10.07 15.72 -10.34
C HIS A 94 8.70 16.39 -10.12
N GLY A 95 8.26 16.52 -8.85
CA GLY A 95 7.08 17.29 -8.48
C GLY A 95 5.78 16.68 -9.02
N SER A 96 5.56 15.41 -8.83
CA SER A 96 4.32 14.74 -9.22
C SER A 96 3.10 15.42 -8.60
N PRO A 97 2.07 15.73 -9.38
CA PRO A 97 0.86 16.33 -8.85
C PRO A 97 -0.11 15.32 -8.22
N LEU A 98 0.01 14.05 -8.56
CA LEU A 98 -0.87 12.97 -8.11
C LEU A 98 -0.12 11.66 -8.06
N PHE A 99 -0.26 10.96 -6.93
CA PHE A 99 0.06 9.56 -6.80
C PHE A 99 -1.18 8.79 -6.38
N MET A 100 -1.36 7.56 -6.83
CA MET A 100 -2.43 6.70 -6.34
C MET A 100 -2.01 5.23 -6.34
N GLU A 101 -2.62 4.48 -5.42
CA GLU A 101 -2.59 3.03 -5.38
C GLU A 101 -4.01 2.52 -5.18
N ILE A 102 -4.42 1.52 -5.97
CA ILE A 102 -5.71 0.85 -5.82
C ILE A 102 -5.53 -0.65 -5.80
N GLU A 103 -6.27 -1.32 -4.92
CA GLU A 103 -6.19 -2.76 -4.67
C GLU A 103 -7.59 -3.42 -4.74
N PRO A 104 -8.19 -3.59 -5.93
CA PRO A 104 -9.43 -4.34 -6.05
C PRO A 104 -9.16 -5.84 -6.00
N ARG A 105 -9.98 -6.57 -5.20
CA ARG A 105 -9.99 -8.03 -5.15
C ARG A 105 -11.39 -8.55 -5.48
N PHE A 106 -11.48 -9.57 -6.31
CA PHE A 106 -12.72 -10.18 -6.75
C PHE A 106 -12.78 -11.61 -6.22
N SER A 107 -13.76 -11.91 -5.36
CA SER A 107 -13.93 -13.24 -4.76
C SER A 107 -14.26 -14.27 -5.84
N ILE A 108 -13.38 -15.22 -6.04
CA ILE A 108 -13.58 -16.33 -6.97
C ILE A 108 -14.70 -17.24 -6.43
N ASP A 109 -14.69 -17.50 -5.12
CA ASP A 109 -15.70 -18.33 -4.43
C ASP A 109 -17.12 -17.79 -4.66
N LYS A 110 -17.32 -16.50 -4.44
CA LYS A 110 -18.63 -15.84 -4.57
C LYS A 110 -19.08 -15.73 -6.02
N LEU A 111 -18.19 -15.33 -6.91
CA LEU A 111 -18.49 -15.16 -8.34
C LEU A 111 -18.80 -16.50 -9.03
N THR A 112 -18.18 -17.60 -8.60
CA THR A 112 -18.42 -18.94 -9.17
C THR A 112 -19.51 -19.70 -8.44
N GLY A 113 -19.91 -19.26 -7.23
CA GLY A 113 -20.83 -20.00 -6.36
C GLY A 113 -20.22 -21.28 -5.79
N THR A 114 -18.88 -21.44 -5.84
CA THR A 114 -18.17 -22.64 -5.40
C THR A 114 -17.19 -22.27 -4.31
N SER A 115 -17.32 -22.88 -3.13
CA SER A 115 -16.33 -22.68 -2.08
C SER A 115 -15.03 -23.39 -2.43
N LEU A 116 -13.93 -22.60 -2.44
CA LEU A 116 -12.55 -23.07 -2.59
C LEU A 116 -11.82 -23.14 -1.26
N ALA A 117 -12.53 -22.95 -0.15
CA ALA A 117 -11.97 -22.99 1.20
C ALA A 117 -11.41 -24.36 1.54
N PHE A 118 -10.18 -24.40 2.09
CA PHE A 118 -9.57 -25.60 2.66
C PHE A 118 -8.56 -25.25 3.76
N GLY A 119 -8.54 -26.03 4.84
CA GLY A 119 -7.67 -25.76 5.99
C GLY A 119 -7.89 -24.34 6.51
N PRO A 120 -6.83 -23.54 6.67
CA PRO A 120 -6.93 -22.15 7.13
C PRO A 120 -7.33 -21.17 6.03
N PHE A 121 -7.35 -21.57 4.75
CA PHE A 121 -7.68 -20.71 3.61
C PHE A 121 -9.20 -20.61 3.47
N LYS A 122 -9.77 -19.42 3.73
CA LYS A 122 -11.22 -19.21 3.80
C LYS A 122 -11.87 -18.80 2.50
N GLU A 123 -11.22 -17.90 1.78
CA GLU A 123 -11.78 -17.30 0.57
C GLU A 123 -10.65 -16.97 -0.40
N TRP A 124 -10.87 -17.19 -1.68
CA TRP A 124 -9.88 -16.95 -2.73
C TRP A 124 -10.32 -15.82 -3.64
N TYR A 125 -9.34 -15.03 -4.05
CA TYR A 125 -9.57 -13.83 -4.84
C TYR A 125 -8.69 -13.79 -6.08
N PHE A 126 -9.25 -13.28 -7.17
CA PHE A 126 -8.44 -12.64 -8.19
C PHE A 126 -8.06 -11.26 -7.66
N ALA A 127 -6.81 -11.09 -7.33
CA ALA A 127 -6.29 -9.91 -6.67
C ALA A 127 -5.51 -9.03 -7.63
N ASN A 128 -5.73 -7.72 -7.53
CA ASN A 128 -5.02 -6.73 -8.31
C ASN A 128 -4.46 -5.64 -7.38
N ASN A 129 -3.37 -5.02 -7.81
CA ASN A 129 -2.85 -3.80 -7.22
C ASN A 129 -2.29 -2.94 -8.36
N TYR A 130 -2.76 -1.72 -8.48
CA TYR A 130 -2.30 -0.78 -9.50
C TYR A 130 -1.72 0.45 -8.83
N ILE A 131 -0.47 0.78 -9.17
CA ILE A 131 0.25 1.94 -8.68
C ILE A 131 0.45 2.91 -9.85
N TYR A 132 0.11 4.17 -9.63
CA TYR A 132 0.27 5.22 -10.61
C TYR A 132 0.87 6.48 -9.99
N ASP A 133 1.98 6.94 -10.53
CA ASP A 133 2.56 8.26 -10.29
C ASP A 133 2.45 9.07 -11.57
N MET A 134 1.69 10.16 -11.53
CA MET A 134 1.41 10.98 -12.68
C MET A 134 2.67 11.63 -13.26
N GLY A 135 3.60 12.04 -12.38
CA GLY A 135 4.81 12.73 -12.75
C GLY A 135 4.60 13.94 -13.67
N ARG A 136 5.49 14.90 -13.67
CA ARG A 136 5.44 16.03 -14.62
C ARG A 136 6.10 15.72 -15.97
N ASN A 137 6.98 14.75 -15.97
CA ASN A 137 7.71 14.29 -17.15
C ASN A 137 7.88 12.78 -17.09
N LYS A 138 8.48 12.18 -18.10
CA LYS A 138 8.64 10.74 -18.21
C LYS A 138 9.44 10.16 -17.05
N ALA A 139 10.54 10.81 -16.64
CA ALA A 139 11.37 10.38 -15.52
C ALA A 139 10.68 10.47 -14.14
N GLY A 140 9.53 11.14 -14.05
CA GLY A 140 8.69 11.21 -12.84
C GLY A 140 7.50 10.26 -12.85
N ARG A 141 7.29 9.45 -13.90
CA ARG A 141 6.09 8.63 -14.06
C ARG A 141 6.32 7.19 -13.66
N GLN A 142 5.32 6.65 -12.96
CA GLN A 142 5.19 5.22 -12.73
C GLN A 142 3.80 4.75 -13.11
N SER A 143 3.71 3.58 -13.71
CA SER A 143 2.47 2.87 -13.98
C SER A 143 2.76 1.37 -13.89
N THR A 144 2.40 0.78 -12.75
CA THR A 144 2.72 -0.61 -12.41
C THR A 144 1.45 -1.36 -12.08
N TRP A 145 1.26 -2.50 -12.70
CA TRP A 145 0.15 -3.39 -12.41
C TRP A 145 0.64 -4.72 -11.84
N TYR A 146 0.08 -5.08 -10.71
CA TYR A 146 0.24 -6.38 -10.08
C TYR A 146 -1.06 -7.14 -10.22
N MET A 147 -1.02 -8.37 -10.73
CA MET A 147 -2.19 -9.23 -10.87
C MET A 147 -1.87 -10.65 -10.40
N GLY A 148 -2.81 -11.29 -9.73
CA GLY A 148 -2.58 -12.63 -9.22
C GLY A 148 -3.68 -13.16 -8.34
N LEU A 149 -3.31 -13.98 -7.38
CA LEU A 149 -4.22 -14.63 -6.46
C LEU A 149 -4.05 -14.10 -5.04
N GLY A 150 -5.16 -13.96 -4.35
CA GLY A 150 -5.20 -13.63 -2.94
C GLY A 150 -6.05 -14.62 -2.15
N THR A 151 -5.85 -14.65 -0.84
CA THR A 151 -6.66 -15.44 0.07
C THR A 151 -6.73 -14.81 1.45
N ASP A 152 -7.84 -15.02 2.14
CA ASP A 152 -7.99 -14.68 3.54
C ASP A 152 -7.77 -15.93 4.40
N ILE A 153 -7.05 -15.76 5.51
CA ILE A 153 -6.60 -16.84 6.39
C ILE A 153 -7.39 -16.82 7.70
N ASP A 154 -7.91 -17.95 8.09
CA ASP A 154 -8.37 -18.19 9.46
C ASP A 154 -7.20 -18.49 10.38
N THR A 155 -6.86 -17.55 11.22
CA THR A 155 -5.77 -17.71 12.20
C THR A 155 -6.25 -18.36 13.50
N GLY A 156 -7.56 -18.52 13.71
CA GLY A 156 -8.14 -18.88 15.00
C GLY A 156 -8.01 -17.78 16.08
N LEU A 157 -7.50 -16.61 15.73
CA LEU A 157 -7.29 -15.46 16.60
C LEU A 157 -8.22 -14.31 16.21
N PRO A 158 -8.50 -13.35 17.10
CA PRO A 158 -9.31 -12.16 16.78
C PRO A 158 -8.51 -11.17 15.92
N MET A 159 -8.08 -11.59 14.76
CA MET A 159 -7.34 -10.80 13.78
C MET A 159 -7.72 -11.18 12.36
N SER A 160 -7.52 -10.26 11.44
CA SER A 160 -7.60 -10.52 10.01
C SER A 160 -6.21 -10.73 9.44
N LEU A 161 -6.06 -11.70 8.54
CA LEU A 161 -4.83 -11.95 7.80
C LEU A 161 -5.17 -12.23 6.34
N SER A 162 -4.54 -11.50 5.44
CA SER A 162 -4.66 -11.69 3.99
C SER A 162 -3.29 -11.87 3.36
N LEU A 163 -3.22 -12.80 2.41
CA LEU A 163 -2.02 -13.08 1.61
C LEU A 163 -2.35 -12.88 0.13
N ASN A 164 -1.45 -12.24 -0.61
CA ASN A 164 -1.59 -12.12 -2.05
C ASN A 164 -0.25 -12.40 -2.72
N VAL A 165 -0.29 -13.04 -3.90
CA VAL A 165 0.86 -13.27 -4.78
C VAL A 165 0.52 -12.71 -6.14
N TYR A 166 1.42 -11.91 -6.69
CA TYR A 166 1.22 -11.19 -7.94
C TYR A 166 2.37 -11.42 -8.91
N ALA A 167 2.07 -11.44 -10.21
CA ALA A 167 3.00 -11.08 -11.26
C ALA A 167 2.93 -9.56 -11.48
N LYS A 168 4.05 -8.93 -11.80
CA LYS A 168 4.20 -7.48 -11.97
C LYS A 168 4.42 -7.13 -13.43
N TYR A 169 3.60 -6.21 -13.97
CA TYR A 169 3.80 -5.59 -15.27
C TYR A 169 4.11 -4.11 -15.10
N GLN A 170 5.18 -3.62 -15.74
CA GLN A 170 5.64 -2.24 -15.69
C GLN A 170 5.35 -1.53 -17.01
N TRP A 171 4.33 -0.66 -17.10
CA TRP A 171 4.17 0.21 -18.27
C TRP A 171 5.14 1.38 -18.24
N GLN A 172 5.36 1.95 -17.06
CA GLN A 172 6.31 3.04 -16.80
C GLN A 172 6.97 2.82 -15.44
N ASN A 173 8.24 3.09 -15.33
CA ASN A 173 9.00 2.99 -14.10
C ASN A 173 10.12 4.01 -14.04
N TYR A 174 9.75 5.29 -14.15
CA TYR A 174 10.72 6.40 -14.05
C TYR A 174 11.88 6.31 -15.05
N GLU A 175 11.60 5.84 -16.27
CA GLU A 175 12.58 5.56 -17.34
C GLU A 175 13.59 4.44 -17.01
N ALA A 176 13.28 3.57 -16.04
CA ALA A 176 14.10 2.42 -15.73
C ALA A 176 14.06 1.35 -16.86
N ALA A 177 15.05 0.48 -16.88
CA ALA A 177 15.26 -0.48 -17.98
C ALA A 177 14.18 -1.56 -18.12
N ASN A 178 13.26 -1.69 -17.14
CA ASN A 178 12.18 -2.68 -17.11
C ASN A 178 10.80 -2.12 -17.54
N GLU A 179 10.76 -1.01 -18.27
CA GLU A 179 9.49 -0.47 -18.79
C GLU A 179 8.92 -1.32 -19.92
N ASN A 180 7.57 -1.43 -19.95
CA ASN A 180 6.76 -2.17 -20.94
C ASN A 180 7.00 -3.68 -20.95
N GLU A 181 7.29 -4.27 -19.80
CA GLU A 181 7.50 -5.73 -19.68
C GLU A 181 6.95 -6.31 -18.36
N TRP A 182 6.79 -7.62 -18.33
CA TRP A 182 6.62 -8.36 -17.09
C TRP A 182 7.95 -8.40 -16.35
N ASP A 183 7.96 -7.97 -15.09
CA ASP A 183 9.20 -7.79 -14.34
C ASP A 183 9.06 -8.26 -12.89
N GLY A 184 9.12 -9.55 -12.70
CA GLY A 184 9.13 -10.19 -11.40
C GLY A 184 7.75 -10.32 -10.75
N TYR A 185 7.78 -10.52 -9.45
CA TYR A 185 6.63 -10.91 -8.64
C TYR A 185 6.58 -10.10 -7.35
N ARG A 186 5.40 -10.09 -6.69
CA ARG A 186 5.21 -9.56 -5.34
C ARG A 186 4.47 -10.56 -4.48
N PHE A 187 4.94 -10.77 -3.25
CA PHE A 187 4.16 -11.33 -2.16
C PHE A 187 3.75 -10.22 -1.21
N LYS A 188 2.46 -10.13 -0.89
CA LYS A 188 1.92 -9.13 0.03
C LYS A 188 1.20 -9.82 1.17
N VAL A 189 1.58 -9.46 2.39
CA VAL A 189 0.90 -9.86 3.62
C VAL A 189 0.22 -8.63 4.20
N LYS A 190 -1.06 -8.75 4.58
CA LYS A 190 -1.78 -7.71 5.31
C LYS A 190 -2.42 -8.32 6.55
N TYR A 191 -2.35 -7.62 7.67
CA TYR A 191 -3.02 -8.02 8.89
C TYR A 191 -3.61 -6.84 9.65
N PHE A 192 -4.67 -7.13 10.41
CA PHE A 192 -5.33 -6.20 11.31
C PHE A 192 -5.62 -6.89 12.64
N VAL A 193 -5.25 -6.22 13.74
CA VAL A 193 -5.45 -6.70 15.10
C VAL A 193 -6.15 -5.61 15.90
N PRO A 194 -7.42 -5.76 16.27
CA PRO A 194 -8.06 -4.86 17.24
C PRO A 194 -7.44 -5.10 18.62
N ILE A 195 -6.93 -4.04 19.27
CA ILE A 195 -6.24 -4.17 20.56
C ILE A 195 -7.21 -3.88 21.70
N THR A 196 -7.70 -2.64 21.81
CA THR A 196 -8.55 -2.23 22.93
C THR A 196 -9.26 -0.91 22.63
N GLN A 197 -10.24 -0.56 23.45
CA GLN A 197 -10.78 0.79 23.50
C GLN A 197 -9.83 1.68 24.33
N LEU A 198 -9.46 2.82 23.78
CA LEU A 198 -8.57 3.79 24.42
C LEU A 198 -9.11 5.20 24.20
N TRP A 199 -9.34 5.94 25.28
CA TRP A 199 -9.87 7.31 25.27
C TRP A 199 -11.14 7.51 24.43
N GLY A 200 -12.00 6.47 24.37
CA GLY A 200 -13.24 6.48 23.61
C GLY A 200 -13.08 6.12 22.13
N GLY A 201 -11.89 5.82 21.66
CA GLY A 201 -11.61 5.33 20.32
C GLY A 201 -11.12 3.88 20.32
N GLN A 202 -11.18 3.21 19.17
CA GLN A 202 -10.63 1.87 18.97
C GLN A 202 -9.15 1.96 18.62
N LEU A 203 -8.29 1.44 19.49
CA LEU A 203 -6.87 1.23 19.19
C LEU A 203 -6.69 -0.09 18.45
N SER A 204 -5.97 -0.04 17.33
CA SER A 204 -5.70 -1.20 16.49
C SER A 204 -4.25 -1.22 16.03
N TYR A 205 -3.72 -2.43 15.77
CA TYR A 205 -2.45 -2.62 15.11
C TYR A 205 -2.68 -3.18 13.71
N ILE A 206 -2.14 -2.50 12.73
CA ILE A 206 -2.31 -2.79 11.33
C ILE A 206 -0.93 -2.96 10.72
N GLY A 207 -0.77 -3.90 9.82
CA GLY A 207 0.48 -4.04 9.10
C GLY A 207 0.31 -4.56 7.70
N PHE A 208 1.26 -4.18 6.86
CA PHE A 208 1.42 -4.79 5.56
C PHE A 208 2.90 -4.86 5.18
N THR A 209 3.25 -5.95 4.49
CA THR A 209 4.59 -6.17 3.97
C THR A 209 4.49 -6.55 2.52
N ASN A 210 5.21 -5.83 1.68
CA ASN A 210 5.45 -6.15 0.29
C ASN A 210 6.86 -6.74 0.16
N PHE A 211 6.97 -7.90 -0.42
CA PHE A 211 8.22 -8.52 -0.82
C PHE A 211 8.21 -8.68 -2.34
N ASP A 212 9.05 -7.91 -3.04
CA ASP A 212 9.24 -7.98 -4.48
C ASP A 212 10.48 -8.82 -4.79
N TRP A 213 10.40 -9.68 -5.82
CA TRP A 213 11.54 -10.51 -6.25
C TRP A 213 11.47 -10.86 -7.72
N GLY A 214 12.59 -11.32 -8.27
CA GLY A 214 12.68 -11.81 -9.65
C GLY A 214 12.53 -10.73 -10.71
N SER A 215 12.75 -9.45 -10.34
CA SER A 215 12.90 -8.37 -11.31
C SER A 215 14.24 -8.53 -12.03
N GLU A 216 14.31 -8.11 -13.29
CA GLU A 216 15.56 -8.04 -14.04
C GLU A 216 16.23 -6.65 -13.95
N LEU A 217 15.67 -5.75 -13.15
CA LEU A 217 16.11 -4.37 -13.06
C LEU A 217 17.57 -4.25 -12.60
N GLY A 218 17.99 -5.07 -11.63
CA GLY A 218 19.38 -5.11 -11.16
C GLY A 218 20.37 -5.60 -12.22
N ASP A 219 19.91 -6.33 -13.21
CA ASP A 219 20.76 -6.86 -14.28
C ASP A 219 20.78 -5.94 -15.50
N LYS A 220 19.63 -5.32 -15.83
CA LYS A 220 19.42 -4.53 -17.04
C LYS A 220 19.72 -3.04 -16.89
N ASP A 221 19.56 -2.46 -15.69
CA ASP A 221 19.70 -1.03 -15.47
C ASP A 221 21.19 -0.62 -15.35
N PHE A 222 21.43 0.65 -15.20
CA PHE A 222 22.77 1.23 -15.22
C PHE A 222 23.62 0.83 -14.01
N ARG A 223 24.94 0.99 -14.18
CA ARG A 223 25.92 0.83 -13.10
C ARG A 223 26.20 2.15 -12.41
N ASP A 224 26.54 2.08 -11.14
CA ASP A 224 26.98 3.20 -10.33
C ASP A 224 28.38 3.73 -10.72
N LEU A 225 28.84 4.77 -10.05
CA LEU A 225 30.16 5.35 -10.30
C LEU A 225 31.34 4.40 -10.02
N ASN A 226 31.11 3.34 -9.25
CA ASN A 226 32.13 2.33 -8.89
C ASN A 226 31.98 1.05 -9.72
N GLY A 227 31.07 1.00 -10.69
CA GLY A 227 30.81 -0.16 -11.53
C GLY A 227 29.90 -1.24 -10.91
N MET A 228 29.30 -0.98 -9.73
CA MET A 228 28.30 -1.84 -9.13
C MET A 228 26.92 -1.63 -9.80
N GLN A 229 26.03 -2.60 -9.71
CA GLN A 229 24.64 -2.43 -10.14
C GLN A 229 23.96 -1.38 -9.24
N ALA A 230 23.38 -0.34 -9.86
CA ALA A 230 22.69 0.72 -9.15
C ALA A 230 21.30 0.28 -8.63
N ARG A 231 20.73 -0.76 -9.24
CA ARG A 231 19.41 -1.30 -8.90
C ARG A 231 19.51 -2.75 -8.41
N THR A 232 18.41 -3.27 -7.84
CA THR A 232 18.32 -4.63 -7.32
C THR A 232 17.17 -5.41 -7.95
N ASN A 233 17.21 -6.74 -7.87
CA ASN A 233 16.17 -7.63 -8.36
C ASN A 233 15.09 -7.92 -7.31
N ASP A 234 15.26 -7.38 -6.10
CA ASP A 234 14.36 -7.56 -4.97
C ASP A 234 14.23 -6.30 -4.13
N SER A 235 13.14 -6.22 -3.38
CA SER A 235 12.95 -5.20 -2.36
C SER A 235 11.93 -5.64 -1.30
N ILE A 236 12.04 -5.07 -0.10
CA ILE A 236 11.06 -5.25 0.97
C ILE A 236 10.58 -3.86 1.42
N ALA A 237 9.28 -3.74 1.64
CA ALA A 237 8.69 -2.61 2.35
C ALA A 237 7.67 -3.13 3.37
N SER A 238 7.92 -2.91 4.66
CA SER A 238 7.08 -3.38 5.76
C SER A 238 6.61 -2.22 6.61
N SER A 239 5.28 -2.06 6.73
CA SER A 239 4.64 -1.00 7.51
C SER A 239 3.97 -1.58 8.75
N HIS A 240 4.15 -0.89 9.86
CA HIS A 240 3.60 -1.21 11.19
C HIS A 240 2.88 0.03 11.69
N ILE A 241 1.58 -0.05 11.88
CA ILE A 241 0.69 1.08 12.11
C ILE A 241 -0.03 0.88 13.44
N LEU A 242 0.09 1.83 14.35
CA LEU A 242 -0.82 1.98 15.47
C LEU A 242 -1.85 3.04 15.11
N ALA A 243 -3.12 2.64 15.02
CA ALA A 243 -4.22 3.51 14.65
C ALA A 243 -5.22 3.63 15.80
N LEU A 244 -5.60 4.86 16.11
CA LEU A 244 -6.65 5.19 17.06
C LEU A 244 -7.80 5.82 16.27
N ASN A 245 -8.96 5.14 16.25
CA ASN A 245 -10.09 5.48 15.42
C ASN A 245 -11.29 5.88 16.27
N TYR A 246 -11.88 7.02 15.93
CA TYR A 246 -13.15 7.55 16.42
C TYR A 246 -14.18 7.57 15.29
N ASP A 247 -15.40 8.00 15.54
CA ASP A 247 -16.46 8.04 14.51
C ASP A 247 -16.05 8.89 13.30
N HIS A 248 -15.57 10.10 13.54
CA HIS A 248 -15.21 11.05 12.48
C HIS A 248 -13.71 11.33 12.37
N TRP A 249 -12.90 10.88 13.31
CA TRP A 249 -11.48 11.19 13.30
C TRP A 249 -10.65 9.93 13.50
N HIS A 250 -9.52 9.88 12.85
CA HIS A 250 -8.51 8.89 13.17
C HIS A 250 -7.10 9.48 13.20
N TYR A 251 -6.25 8.84 13.97
CA TYR A 251 -4.85 9.21 14.13
C TYR A 251 -4.00 7.96 14.02
N SER A 252 -2.88 8.04 13.29
CA SER A 252 -1.98 6.90 13.17
C SER A 252 -0.53 7.31 13.29
N VAL A 253 0.24 6.42 13.92
CA VAL A 253 1.70 6.44 13.91
C VAL A 253 2.18 5.22 13.15
N VAL A 254 3.00 5.44 12.13
CA VAL A 254 3.52 4.38 11.26
C VAL A 254 5.03 4.30 11.39
N ALA A 255 5.55 3.11 11.70
CA ALA A 255 6.94 2.75 11.46
C ALA A 255 7.01 1.92 10.18
N ARG A 256 7.90 2.30 9.26
CA ARG A 256 8.08 1.57 8.01
C ARG A 256 9.55 1.24 7.80
N TYR A 257 9.81 -0.02 7.50
CA TYR A 257 11.12 -0.53 7.14
C TYR A 257 11.21 -0.74 5.63
N TRP A 258 12.31 -0.34 5.04
CA TRP A 258 12.66 -0.67 3.66
C TRP A 258 13.97 -1.44 3.61
N HIS A 259 14.04 -2.38 2.70
CA HIS A 259 15.26 -2.99 2.19
C HIS A 259 15.25 -2.81 0.68
N ASN A 260 16.26 -2.19 0.14
CA ASN A 260 16.34 -1.83 -1.28
C ASN A 260 15.09 -1.06 -1.78
N GLY A 261 14.64 -0.07 -1.01
CA GLY A 261 13.41 0.67 -1.31
C GLY A 261 13.40 1.21 -2.74
N GLY A 262 12.30 0.94 -3.48
CA GLY A 262 12.22 1.23 -4.91
C GLY A 262 13.19 0.45 -5.77
N GLN A 263 13.71 -0.68 -5.29
CA GLN A 263 14.73 -1.52 -5.96
C GLN A 263 16.04 -0.77 -6.25
N TRP A 264 16.46 0.08 -5.31
CA TRP A 264 17.77 0.74 -5.35
C TRP A 264 18.76 -0.02 -4.47
N ASN A 265 19.96 -0.25 -5.03
CA ASN A 265 21.05 -0.90 -4.29
C ASN A 265 21.61 0.07 -3.24
N ASP A 266 21.46 -0.30 -1.97
CA ASP A 266 21.95 0.53 -0.85
C ASP A 266 23.47 0.69 -0.96
N ASP A 267 23.99 1.89 -0.64
CA ASP A 267 25.40 2.27 -0.79
C ASP A 267 25.92 2.42 -2.24
N ALA A 268 25.15 2.15 -3.29
CA ALA A 268 25.55 2.52 -4.64
C ALA A 268 25.85 4.03 -4.74
N SER A 269 26.89 4.41 -5.44
CA SER A 269 27.32 5.80 -5.58
C SER A 269 26.85 6.40 -6.90
N LEU A 270 25.99 7.41 -6.83
CA LEU A 270 25.30 7.97 -8.00
C LEU A 270 25.59 9.46 -8.18
N ASN A 271 25.38 9.94 -9.41
CA ASN A 271 25.39 11.37 -9.75
C ASN A 271 24.33 11.67 -10.82
N PHE A 272 23.31 12.41 -10.44
CA PHE A 272 22.25 12.89 -11.35
C PHE A 272 22.43 14.37 -11.74
N GLY A 273 23.68 14.84 -11.78
CA GLY A 273 24.00 16.21 -12.19
C GLY A 273 24.10 17.22 -11.04
N SER A 274 23.77 16.84 -9.81
CA SER A 274 23.83 17.69 -8.60
C SER A 274 24.99 17.36 -7.65
N GLY A 275 25.93 16.52 -8.10
CA GLY A 275 27.02 15.99 -7.29
C GLY A 275 26.86 14.51 -6.94
N ASN A 276 27.93 13.91 -6.43
CA ASN A 276 27.94 12.52 -6.04
C ASN A 276 27.23 12.34 -4.70
N PHE A 277 26.44 11.26 -4.59
CA PHE A 277 25.79 10.83 -3.35
C PHE A 277 25.71 9.31 -3.29
N ASN A 278 25.61 8.76 -2.09
CA ASN A 278 25.35 7.35 -1.88
C ASN A 278 23.85 7.11 -1.69
N VAL A 279 23.36 6.06 -2.31
CA VAL A 279 21.99 5.58 -2.14
C VAL A 279 21.73 5.23 -0.68
N ARG A 280 20.55 5.53 -0.20
CA ARG A 280 20.06 5.27 1.17
C ARG A 280 18.66 4.64 1.11
N SER A 281 18.55 3.49 0.48
CA SER A 281 17.30 2.77 0.22
C SER A 281 16.90 1.79 1.33
N THR A 282 17.81 1.48 2.25
CA THR A 282 17.58 0.54 3.35
C THR A 282 17.51 1.28 4.70
N GLY A 283 16.54 0.90 5.54
CA GLY A 283 16.38 1.42 6.90
C GLY A 283 14.94 1.80 7.26
N TRP A 284 14.80 2.42 8.43
CA TRP A 284 13.52 2.84 8.98
C TRP A 284 13.15 4.27 8.60
N GLY A 285 11.87 4.50 8.46
CA GLY A 285 11.22 5.80 8.43
C GLY A 285 9.84 5.70 9.07
N GLY A 286 9.04 6.75 8.98
CA GLY A 286 7.74 6.73 9.62
C GLY A 286 6.78 7.78 9.09
N TYR A 287 5.53 7.69 9.54
CA TYR A 287 4.48 8.63 9.20
C TYR A 287 3.65 8.98 10.42
N LEU A 288 3.14 10.19 10.42
CA LEU A 288 2.07 10.63 11.29
C LEU A 288 0.87 10.98 10.41
N VAL A 289 -0.28 10.44 10.76
CA VAL A 289 -1.52 10.63 10.01
C VAL A 289 -2.59 11.21 10.93
N ALA A 290 -3.29 12.20 10.46
CA ALA A 290 -4.52 12.69 11.05
C ALA A 290 -5.58 12.79 9.95
N GLY A 291 -6.71 12.11 10.12
CA GLY A 291 -7.73 12.01 9.10
C GLY A 291 -9.14 12.25 9.61
N TYR A 292 -10.00 12.69 8.69
CA TYR A 292 -11.43 12.86 8.90
C TYR A 292 -12.20 11.85 8.05
N ASN A 293 -13.10 11.11 8.70
CA ASN A 293 -13.95 10.09 8.11
C ASN A 293 -15.32 10.67 7.74
N PHE A 294 -15.84 10.31 6.57
CA PHE A 294 -17.14 10.75 6.05
C PHE A 294 -18.23 9.72 6.27
#